data_a08a769e43fbdebc40eb207fcf41513a
#
_entry.id   a08a769e43fbdebc40eb207fcf41513a
#
_cell.length_a   1.000
_cell.length_b   1.000
_cell.length_c   1.000
_cell.angle_alpha   90.00
_cell.angle_beta   90.00
_cell.angle_gamma   90.00
#
_symmetry.space_group_name_H-M   'P 1'
#
loop_
_entity.id
_entity.type
_entity.pdbx_description
1 polymer ?
#
loop_
_entity_poly.entity_id
_entity_poly.type
_entity_poly.pdbx_seq_one_letter_code
_entity_poly.pdbx_strand_id
1 'polypeptide(L)'
;MNEQAQDGAGRGREWARTVVSDLGSAEAAERALTGALGPHPGLQAENSVRRAYAVHAAAMGMGPAGCAAAAGISETLLTHWRDRDPAFETALTSARALAESHAVAGQGKVSGFGLGVLLRAVGRGMHAGVAASVVGLRPDQLLRLRRTNPQVGALVEAAVQQARGLRGSERKPKRAPAYRLVTVGEPDPEPAPGPGPEEST
;
A
#
# COMPACT_ATOMS: atom_id res chain seq x y z
N MET A 1 -28.67 7.94 23.57
CA MET A 1 -28.63 8.26 22.11
C MET A 1 -27.30 7.96 21.44
N ASN A 2 -26.21 7.53 22.13
CA ASN A 2 -24.87 7.28 21.53
C ASN A 2 -24.63 5.83 21.08
N GLU A 3 -25.40 4.86 21.56
CA GLU A 3 -25.16 3.44 21.32
C GLU A 3 -25.45 3.01 19.88
N GLN A 4 -26.53 3.52 19.29
CA GLN A 4 -26.87 3.23 17.87
C GLN A 4 -25.89 3.85 16.87
N ALA A 5 -25.28 5.00 17.21
CA ALA A 5 -24.25 5.63 16.36
C ALA A 5 -22.93 4.86 16.42
N GLN A 6 -22.57 4.26 17.55
CA GLN A 6 -21.37 3.43 17.70
C GLN A 6 -21.52 2.10 16.99
N ASP A 7 -22.69 1.48 17.02
CA ASP A 7 -22.99 0.22 16.35
C ASP A 7 -22.98 0.37 14.82
N GLY A 8 -23.48 1.52 14.31
CA GLY A 8 -23.40 1.86 12.89
C GLY A 8 -21.95 2.06 12.40
N ALA A 9 -21.11 2.70 13.22
CA ALA A 9 -19.70 2.90 12.91
C ALA A 9 -18.89 1.61 12.95
N GLY A 10 -19.27 0.64 13.80
CA GLY A 10 -18.68 -0.70 13.86
C GLY A 10 -18.93 -1.49 12.58
N ARG A 11 -20.19 -1.58 12.17
CA ARG A 11 -20.61 -2.27 10.94
C ARG A 11 -19.99 -1.66 9.68
N GLY A 12 -19.89 -0.35 9.60
CA GLY A 12 -19.22 0.34 8.49
C GLY A 12 -17.75 0.02 8.38
N ARG A 13 -17.03 -0.12 9.50
CA ARG A 13 -15.61 -0.50 9.52
C ARG A 13 -15.39 -1.96 9.13
N GLU A 14 -16.26 -2.86 9.55
CA GLU A 14 -16.20 -4.27 9.21
C GLU A 14 -16.48 -4.49 7.72
N TRP A 15 -17.53 -3.87 7.20
CA TRP A 15 -17.81 -3.86 5.76
C TRP A 15 -16.62 -3.33 4.95
N ALA A 16 -16.01 -2.21 5.36
CA ALA A 16 -14.86 -1.64 4.66
C ALA A 16 -13.65 -2.56 4.65
N ARG A 17 -13.38 -3.28 5.76
CA ARG A 17 -12.30 -4.28 5.83
C ARG A 17 -12.55 -5.44 4.88
N THR A 18 -13.78 -5.95 4.83
CA THR A 18 -14.18 -7.03 3.91
C THR A 18 -13.97 -6.59 2.46
N VAL A 19 -14.47 -5.41 2.06
CA VAL A 19 -14.30 -4.90 0.69
C VAL A 19 -12.81 -4.75 0.32
N VAL A 20 -11.98 -4.22 1.23
CA VAL A 20 -10.54 -4.07 0.96
C VAL A 20 -9.83 -5.44 0.89
N SER A 21 -10.22 -6.40 1.73
CA SER A 21 -9.72 -7.78 1.67
C SER A 21 -10.10 -8.45 0.35
N ASP A 22 -11.35 -8.27 -0.11
CA ASP A 22 -11.85 -8.84 -1.35
C ASP A 22 -11.18 -8.26 -2.59
N LEU A 23 -10.74 -6.97 -2.54
CA LEU A 23 -9.92 -6.39 -3.59
C LEU A 23 -8.58 -7.12 -3.77
N GLY A 24 -7.99 -7.58 -2.65
CA GLY A 24 -6.76 -8.39 -2.68
C GLY A 24 -7.02 -9.84 -3.13
N SER A 25 -8.13 -10.43 -2.70
CA SER A 25 -8.49 -11.80 -3.06
C SER A 25 -8.97 -11.91 -4.51
N ALA A 26 -9.67 -10.91 -5.04
CA ALA A 26 -10.07 -10.88 -6.44
C ALA A 26 -8.86 -10.89 -7.39
N GLU A 27 -7.81 -10.12 -7.09
CA GLU A 27 -6.56 -10.15 -7.85
C GLU A 27 -5.83 -11.51 -7.73
N ALA A 28 -5.89 -12.14 -6.57
CA ALA A 28 -5.31 -13.47 -6.35
C ALA A 28 -6.12 -14.55 -7.05
N ALA A 29 -7.46 -14.48 -6.98
CA ALA A 29 -8.37 -15.38 -7.67
C ALA A 29 -8.23 -15.26 -9.20
N GLU A 30 -8.16 -14.05 -9.74
CA GLU A 30 -7.96 -13.82 -11.18
C GLU A 30 -6.61 -14.36 -11.65
N ARG A 31 -5.55 -14.21 -10.87
CA ARG A 31 -4.23 -14.80 -11.18
C ARG A 31 -4.27 -16.33 -11.12
N ALA A 32 -4.95 -16.91 -10.14
CA ALA A 32 -5.11 -18.36 -10.01
C ALA A 32 -5.93 -18.93 -11.16
N LEU A 33 -7.05 -18.29 -11.55
CA LEU A 33 -7.88 -18.69 -12.68
C LEU A 33 -7.11 -18.59 -14.01
N THR A 34 -6.35 -17.53 -14.20
CA THR A 34 -5.51 -17.34 -15.39
C THR A 34 -4.41 -18.41 -15.46
N GLY A 35 -3.83 -18.78 -14.30
CA GLY A 35 -2.87 -19.88 -14.22
C GLY A 35 -3.47 -21.28 -14.45
N ALA A 36 -4.75 -21.47 -14.07
CA ALA A 36 -5.44 -22.74 -14.25
C ALA A 36 -5.97 -22.96 -15.68
N LEU A 37 -6.20 -21.90 -16.44
CA LEU A 37 -6.76 -21.95 -17.80
C LEU A 37 -5.71 -22.17 -18.90
N GLY A 38 -4.43 -22.13 -18.61
CA GLY A 38 -3.39 -22.31 -19.62
C GLY A 38 -2.00 -22.67 -19.08
N PRO A 39 -1.12 -23.23 -19.94
CA PRO A 39 0.30 -23.32 -19.60
C PRO A 39 0.82 -21.90 -19.43
N HIS A 40 1.13 -21.51 -18.21
CA HIS A 40 1.60 -20.20 -17.76
C HIS A 40 1.37 -19.09 -18.79
N PRO A 41 0.41 -18.17 -18.61
CA PRO A 41 0.28 -17.05 -19.52
C PRO A 41 1.67 -16.41 -19.58
N GLY A 42 2.31 -16.54 -20.76
CA GLY A 42 3.66 -16.02 -20.92
C GLY A 42 3.67 -14.56 -20.49
N LEU A 43 4.80 -14.05 -20.05
CA LEU A 43 4.99 -12.64 -19.64
C LEU A 43 4.29 -11.64 -20.60
N GLN A 44 4.10 -12.04 -21.87
CA GLN A 44 3.37 -11.25 -22.86
C GLN A 44 1.87 -11.11 -22.55
N ALA A 45 1.20 -12.19 -22.13
CA ALA A 45 -0.23 -12.12 -21.80
C ALA A 45 -0.44 -11.29 -20.52
N GLU A 46 0.39 -11.48 -19.50
CA GLU A 46 0.36 -10.66 -18.29
C GLU A 46 0.63 -9.19 -18.59
N ASN A 47 1.62 -8.89 -19.43
CA ASN A 47 1.91 -7.53 -19.85
C ASN A 47 0.78 -6.92 -20.67
N SER A 48 0.05 -7.71 -21.48
CA SER A 48 -1.11 -7.23 -22.23
C SER A 48 -2.25 -6.82 -21.30
N VAL A 49 -2.53 -7.60 -20.26
CA VAL A 49 -3.52 -7.26 -19.22
C VAL A 49 -3.09 -5.98 -18.49
N ARG A 50 -1.85 -5.86 -18.05
CA ARG A 50 -1.32 -4.67 -17.40
C ARG A 50 -1.40 -3.42 -18.28
N ARG A 51 -1.10 -3.56 -19.58
CA ARG A 51 -1.27 -2.47 -20.56
C ARG A 51 -2.73 -2.05 -20.70
N ALA A 52 -3.67 -3.00 -20.74
CA ALA A 52 -5.09 -2.70 -20.79
C ALA A 52 -5.55 -1.90 -19.56
N TYR A 53 -5.07 -2.24 -18.35
CA TYR A 53 -5.36 -1.46 -17.14
C TYR A 53 -4.77 -0.04 -17.21
N ALA A 54 -3.55 0.14 -17.77
CA ALA A 54 -2.97 1.46 -17.95
C ALA A 54 -3.80 2.32 -18.90
N VAL A 55 -4.23 1.75 -20.04
CA VAL A 55 -5.09 2.44 -21.03
C VAL A 55 -6.46 2.79 -20.43
N HIS A 56 -7.04 1.85 -19.68
CA HIS A 56 -8.31 2.11 -18.99
C HIS A 56 -8.19 3.25 -17.97
N ALA A 57 -7.10 3.26 -17.19
CA ALA A 57 -6.82 4.34 -16.24
C ALA A 57 -6.65 5.69 -16.96
N ALA A 58 -5.98 5.72 -18.12
CA ALA A 58 -5.85 6.91 -18.94
C ALA A 58 -7.22 7.42 -19.43
N ALA A 59 -8.10 6.52 -19.89
CA ALA A 59 -9.46 6.84 -20.29
C ALA A 59 -10.33 7.38 -19.15
N MET A 60 -9.98 7.03 -17.90
CA MET A 60 -10.60 7.59 -16.69
C MET A 60 -9.98 8.93 -16.24
N GLY A 61 -9.07 9.49 -17.04
CA GLY A 61 -8.43 10.78 -16.78
C GLY A 61 -7.28 10.73 -15.77
N MET A 62 -6.72 9.55 -15.48
CA MET A 62 -5.56 9.44 -14.59
C MET A 62 -4.28 9.86 -15.31
N GLY A 63 -3.39 10.53 -14.57
CA GLY A 63 -2.05 10.86 -15.03
C GLY A 63 -1.14 9.60 -15.10
N PRO A 64 0.13 9.76 -15.54
CA PRO A 64 1.07 8.65 -15.70
C PRO A 64 1.24 7.80 -14.45
N ALA A 65 1.36 8.43 -13.28
CA ALA A 65 1.45 7.75 -11.99
C ALA A 65 0.20 6.89 -11.70
N GLY A 66 -1.00 7.39 -12.05
CA GLY A 66 -2.25 6.66 -11.90
C GLY A 66 -2.34 5.46 -12.85
N CYS A 67 -1.90 5.62 -14.09
CA CYS A 67 -1.84 4.55 -15.08
C CYS A 67 -0.87 3.44 -14.63
N ALA A 68 0.31 3.80 -14.14
CA ALA A 68 1.29 2.85 -13.61
C ALA A 68 0.74 2.10 -12.38
N ALA A 69 0.13 2.83 -11.45
CA ALA A 69 -0.48 2.24 -10.24
C ALA A 69 -1.62 1.27 -10.59
N ALA A 70 -2.48 1.63 -11.55
CA ALA A 70 -3.57 0.78 -12.02
C ALA A 70 -3.06 -0.51 -12.67
N ALA A 71 -1.99 -0.41 -13.45
CA ALA A 71 -1.33 -1.54 -14.09
C ALA A 71 -0.45 -2.37 -13.12
N GLY A 72 -0.23 -1.90 -11.89
CA GLY A 72 0.65 -2.56 -10.91
C GLY A 72 2.12 -2.57 -11.30
N ILE A 73 2.59 -1.54 -12.01
CA ILE A 73 3.97 -1.36 -12.50
C ILE A 73 4.57 -0.04 -12.02
N SER A 74 5.90 0.10 -12.19
CA SER A 74 6.55 1.39 -11.95
C SER A 74 6.31 2.36 -13.12
N GLU A 75 6.38 3.67 -12.83
CA GLU A 75 6.30 4.71 -13.86
C GLU A 75 7.44 4.57 -14.89
N THR A 76 8.62 4.17 -14.45
CA THR A 76 9.77 3.89 -15.33
C THR A 76 9.44 2.80 -16.34
N LEU A 77 8.80 1.71 -15.90
CA LEU A 77 8.41 0.61 -16.81
C LEU A 77 7.29 1.07 -17.76
N LEU A 78 6.34 1.87 -17.29
CA LEU A 78 5.30 2.45 -18.15
C LEU A 78 5.92 3.32 -19.24
N THR A 79 6.87 4.18 -18.91
CA THR A 79 7.63 5.02 -19.87
C THR A 79 8.36 4.15 -20.88
N HIS A 80 9.07 3.13 -20.40
CA HIS A 80 9.77 2.21 -21.29
C HIS A 80 8.85 1.48 -22.29
N TRP A 81 7.63 1.10 -21.86
CA TRP A 81 6.64 0.50 -22.77
C TRP A 81 6.16 1.50 -23.82
N ARG A 82 5.93 2.76 -23.43
CA ARG A 82 5.51 3.84 -24.33
C ARG A 82 6.56 4.08 -25.43
N ASP A 83 7.83 4.10 -25.03
CA ASP A 83 8.94 4.36 -25.95
C ASP A 83 9.18 3.21 -26.96
N ARG A 84 8.90 1.98 -26.53
CA ARG A 84 9.15 0.78 -27.34
C ARG A 84 7.96 0.27 -28.14
N ASP A 85 6.74 0.68 -27.77
CA ASP A 85 5.51 0.22 -28.40
C ASP A 85 4.66 1.41 -28.85
N PRO A 86 4.81 1.85 -30.11
CA PRO A 86 4.04 2.97 -30.65
C PRO A 86 2.52 2.75 -30.64
N ALA A 87 2.06 1.49 -30.72
CA ALA A 87 0.65 1.16 -30.68
C ALA A 87 0.11 1.38 -29.25
N PHE A 88 0.87 1.02 -28.23
CA PHE A 88 0.51 1.27 -26.84
C PHE A 88 0.50 2.78 -26.53
N GLU A 89 1.49 3.54 -27.00
CA GLU A 89 1.50 5.01 -26.84
C GLU A 89 0.29 5.66 -27.53
N THR A 90 -0.05 5.21 -28.74
CA THR A 90 -1.25 5.69 -29.45
C THR A 90 -2.52 5.40 -28.67
N ALA A 91 -2.65 4.20 -28.10
CA ALA A 91 -3.79 3.82 -27.28
C ALA A 91 -3.90 4.69 -26.01
N LEU A 92 -2.78 4.94 -25.32
CA LEU A 92 -2.75 5.83 -24.15
C LEU A 92 -3.13 7.27 -24.49
N THR A 93 -2.61 7.79 -25.60
CA THR A 93 -2.89 9.16 -26.05
C THR A 93 -4.35 9.32 -26.44
N SER A 94 -4.91 8.35 -27.19
CA SER A 94 -6.33 8.35 -27.56
C SER A 94 -7.23 8.25 -26.34
N ALA A 95 -6.86 7.40 -25.36
CA ALA A 95 -7.60 7.26 -24.12
C ALA A 95 -7.60 8.57 -23.30
N ARG A 96 -6.48 9.30 -23.27
CA ARG A 96 -6.40 10.63 -22.62
C ARG A 96 -7.25 11.66 -23.32
N ALA A 97 -7.19 11.73 -24.64
CA ALA A 97 -8.02 12.65 -25.42
C ALA A 97 -9.51 12.39 -25.18
N LEU A 98 -9.92 11.12 -25.07
CA LEU A 98 -11.28 10.73 -24.69
C LEU A 98 -11.63 11.24 -23.29
N ALA A 99 -10.74 11.04 -22.30
CA ALA A 99 -10.94 11.52 -20.94
C ALA A 99 -11.07 13.05 -20.89
N GLU A 100 -10.24 13.78 -21.61
CA GLU A 100 -10.30 15.24 -21.71
C GLU A 100 -11.64 15.73 -22.30
N SER A 101 -12.13 15.06 -23.34
CA SER A 101 -13.44 15.38 -23.93
C SER A 101 -14.60 15.16 -22.96
N HIS A 102 -14.49 14.20 -22.06
CA HIS A 102 -15.47 13.91 -21.01
C HIS A 102 -15.26 14.74 -19.72
N ALA A 103 -14.05 15.20 -19.44
CA ALA A 103 -13.71 16.00 -18.25
C ALA A 103 -14.41 17.36 -18.22
N VAL A 104 -14.75 17.90 -19.38
CA VAL A 104 -15.59 19.11 -19.49
C VAL A 104 -16.97 18.91 -18.84
N ALA A 105 -17.44 17.67 -18.72
CA ALA A 105 -18.74 17.34 -18.14
C ALA A 105 -18.69 16.94 -16.64
N GLY A 106 -17.52 16.75 -16.02
CA GLY A 106 -17.45 16.11 -14.72
C GLY A 106 -16.29 16.47 -13.80
N GLN A 107 -15.80 17.71 -13.81
CA GLN A 107 -14.70 18.12 -12.92
C GLN A 107 -15.01 17.81 -11.44
N GLY A 108 -14.19 16.95 -10.84
CA GLY A 108 -14.17 16.69 -9.41
C GLY A 108 -14.91 15.45 -8.91
N LYS A 109 -15.48 14.61 -9.78
CA LYS A 109 -16.12 13.35 -9.37
C LYS A 109 -15.10 12.21 -9.43
N VAL A 110 -14.80 11.65 -8.26
CA VAL A 110 -14.02 10.42 -8.15
C VAL A 110 -14.84 9.26 -8.72
N SER A 111 -14.33 8.59 -9.76
CA SER A 111 -14.95 7.37 -10.24
C SER A 111 -14.74 6.22 -9.26
N GLY A 112 -15.62 5.22 -9.26
CA GLY A 112 -15.43 4.00 -8.45
C GLY A 112 -14.09 3.31 -8.76
N PHE A 113 -13.66 3.33 -10.02
CA PHE A 113 -12.35 2.83 -10.44
C PHE A 113 -11.20 3.64 -9.80
N GLY A 114 -11.26 4.97 -9.84
CA GLY A 114 -10.26 5.82 -9.20
C GLY A 114 -10.17 5.59 -7.70
N LEU A 115 -11.32 5.44 -7.03
CA LEU A 115 -11.36 5.07 -5.62
C LEU A 115 -10.71 3.69 -5.36
N GLY A 116 -10.98 2.71 -6.21
CA GLY A 116 -10.35 1.39 -6.12
C GLY A 116 -8.83 1.45 -6.26
N VAL A 117 -8.29 2.22 -7.23
CA VAL A 117 -6.84 2.43 -7.39
C VAL A 117 -6.24 3.12 -6.16
N LEU A 118 -6.90 4.15 -5.62
CA LEU A 118 -6.49 4.83 -4.41
C LEU A 118 -6.40 3.86 -3.22
N LEU A 119 -7.44 3.07 -2.99
CA LEU A 119 -7.50 2.11 -1.88
C LEU A 119 -6.41 1.04 -1.99
N ARG A 120 -6.15 0.50 -3.19
CA ARG A 120 -5.05 -0.45 -3.42
C ARG A 120 -3.69 0.19 -3.14
N ALA A 121 -3.46 1.42 -3.60
CA ALA A 121 -2.21 2.13 -3.34
C ALA A 121 -1.98 2.35 -1.84
N VAL A 122 -3.02 2.76 -1.11
CA VAL A 122 -2.97 2.93 0.35
C VAL A 122 -2.76 1.59 1.05
N GLY A 123 -3.46 0.54 0.65
CA GLY A 123 -3.31 -0.82 1.20
C GLY A 123 -1.92 -1.41 1.01
N ARG A 124 -1.20 -1.02 -0.05
CA ARG A 124 0.22 -1.35 -0.28
C ARG A 124 1.20 -0.46 0.50
N GLY A 125 0.69 0.47 1.31
CA GLY A 125 1.49 1.31 2.20
C GLY A 125 1.82 2.70 1.69
N MET A 126 1.23 3.14 0.57
CA MET A 126 1.35 4.51 0.11
C MET A 126 0.57 5.46 1.03
N HIS A 127 1.12 6.63 1.30
CA HIS A 127 0.41 7.64 2.08
C HIS A 127 -0.85 8.11 1.35
N ALA A 128 -1.98 8.23 2.05
CA ALA A 128 -3.29 8.53 1.45
C ALA A 128 -3.31 9.83 0.62
N GLY A 129 -2.56 10.86 1.04
CA GLY A 129 -2.42 12.10 0.27
C GLY A 129 -1.70 11.91 -1.06
N VAL A 130 -0.65 11.09 -1.09
CA VAL A 130 0.08 10.73 -2.32
C VAL A 130 -0.79 9.86 -3.21
N ALA A 131 -1.47 8.86 -2.65
CA ALA A 131 -2.42 8.02 -3.40
C ALA A 131 -3.57 8.85 -4.02
N ALA A 132 -4.03 9.91 -3.34
CA ALA A 132 -5.00 10.84 -3.89
C ALA A 132 -4.45 11.55 -5.12
N SER A 133 -3.23 12.07 -5.07
CA SER A 133 -2.60 12.75 -6.20
C SER A 133 -2.41 11.83 -7.40
N VAL A 134 -2.12 10.54 -7.17
CA VAL A 134 -1.99 9.51 -8.24
C VAL A 134 -3.28 9.37 -9.05
N VAL A 135 -4.44 9.50 -8.41
CA VAL A 135 -5.75 9.41 -9.09
C VAL A 135 -6.33 10.78 -9.49
N GLY A 136 -5.50 11.83 -9.45
CA GLY A 136 -5.90 13.18 -9.86
C GLY A 136 -6.72 13.94 -8.81
N LEU A 137 -6.75 13.48 -7.57
CA LEU A 137 -7.38 14.17 -6.45
C LEU A 137 -6.36 15.00 -5.68
N ARG A 138 -6.73 16.21 -5.30
CA ARG A 138 -5.96 16.95 -4.31
C ARG A 138 -6.18 16.37 -2.91
N PRO A 139 -5.18 16.40 -2.03
CA PRO A 139 -5.31 15.88 -0.66
C PRO A 139 -6.47 16.50 0.13
N ASP A 140 -6.75 17.78 -0.07
CA ASP A 140 -7.87 18.50 0.54
C ASP A 140 -9.23 17.98 0.04
N GLN A 141 -9.32 17.62 -1.25
CA GLN A 141 -10.53 17.01 -1.82
C GLN A 141 -10.79 15.61 -1.22
N LEU A 142 -9.75 14.79 -1.05
CA LEU A 142 -9.88 13.51 -0.37
C LEU A 142 -10.34 13.69 1.09
N LEU A 143 -9.78 14.66 1.79
CA LEU A 143 -10.17 14.96 3.17
C LEU A 143 -11.64 15.39 3.25
N ARG A 144 -12.07 16.25 2.34
CA ARG A 144 -13.47 16.67 2.22
C ARG A 144 -14.37 15.48 1.90
N LEU A 145 -13.99 14.62 0.93
CA LEU A 145 -14.76 13.45 0.54
C LEU A 145 -14.94 12.48 1.72
N ARG A 146 -13.90 12.25 2.53
CA ARG A 146 -13.97 11.41 3.73
C ARG A 146 -14.91 11.98 4.79
N ARG A 147 -15.02 13.31 4.89
CA ARG A 147 -15.92 13.98 5.84
C ARG A 147 -17.38 13.94 5.38
N THR A 148 -17.60 14.12 4.07
CA THR A 148 -18.96 14.15 3.50
C THR A 148 -19.50 12.74 3.25
N ASN A 149 -18.63 11.73 3.09
CA ASN A 149 -19.03 10.35 2.87
C ASN A 149 -18.33 9.41 3.88
N PRO A 150 -19.03 9.02 4.95
CA PRO A 150 -18.48 8.14 6.00
C PRO A 150 -18.00 6.78 5.47
N GLN A 151 -18.64 6.24 4.42
CA GLN A 151 -18.24 4.97 3.81
C GLN A 151 -16.85 5.08 3.16
N VAL A 152 -16.58 6.17 2.43
CA VAL A 152 -15.24 6.44 1.88
C VAL A 152 -14.22 6.60 3.00
N GLY A 153 -14.61 7.28 4.09
CA GLY A 153 -13.78 7.40 5.29
C GLY A 153 -13.38 6.03 5.84
N ALA A 154 -14.36 5.13 6.00
CA ALA A 154 -14.15 3.77 6.51
C ALA A 154 -13.29 2.91 5.57
N LEU A 155 -13.50 3.00 4.26
CA LEU A 155 -12.69 2.29 3.25
C LEU A 155 -11.22 2.72 3.30
N VAL A 156 -10.94 4.02 3.35
CA VAL A 156 -9.55 4.53 3.44
C VAL A 156 -8.89 4.09 4.75
N GLU A 157 -9.62 4.13 5.86
CA GLU A 157 -9.11 3.66 7.15
C GLU A 157 -8.81 2.16 7.12
N ALA A 158 -9.69 1.33 6.56
CA ALA A 158 -9.47 -0.09 6.39
C ALA A 158 -8.21 -0.39 5.55
N ALA A 159 -8.01 0.35 4.45
CA ALA A 159 -6.81 0.23 3.63
C ALA A 159 -5.52 0.61 4.40
N VAL A 160 -5.57 1.65 5.23
CA VAL A 160 -4.44 2.04 6.11
C VAL A 160 -4.13 0.94 7.13
N GLN A 161 -5.15 0.33 7.75
CA GLN A 161 -4.96 -0.76 8.70
C GLN A 161 -4.38 -2.00 8.02
N GLN A 162 -4.83 -2.34 6.82
CA GLN A 162 -4.24 -3.41 6.01
C GLN A 162 -2.74 -3.18 5.77
N ALA A 163 -2.35 -1.97 5.35
CA ALA A 163 -0.95 -1.61 5.13
C ALA A 163 -0.10 -1.74 6.41
N ARG A 164 -0.67 -1.38 7.57
CA ARG A 164 0.01 -1.54 8.87
C ARG A 164 0.20 -3.00 9.23
N GLY A 165 -0.80 -3.84 8.98
CA GLY A 165 -0.73 -5.30 9.20
C GLY A 165 0.40 -5.94 8.38
N LEU A 166 0.51 -5.59 7.09
CA LEU A 166 1.58 -6.07 6.22
C LEU A 166 2.97 -5.66 6.72
N ARG A 167 3.16 -4.41 7.13
CA ARG A 167 4.43 -3.92 7.70
C ARG A 167 4.77 -4.57 9.05
N GLY A 168 3.76 -4.89 9.86
CA GLY A 168 3.93 -5.59 11.14
C GLY A 168 4.42 -7.02 10.96
N SER A 169 3.94 -7.70 9.93
CA SER A 169 4.33 -9.07 9.58
C SER A 169 5.76 -9.16 9.04
N GLU A 170 6.26 -8.13 8.35
CA GLU A 170 7.63 -8.08 7.84
C GLU A 170 8.68 -7.71 8.90
N ARG A 171 8.27 -7.13 10.01
CA ARG A 171 9.19 -6.91 11.13
C ARG A 171 9.48 -8.25 11.79
N LYS A 172 10.57 -8.91 11.35
CA LYS A 172 11.23 -9.93 12.17
C LYS A 172 11.36 -9.37 13.58
N PRO A 173 10.95 -10.14 14.62
CA PRO A 173 11.12 -9.68 15.99
C PRO A 173 12.59 -9.28 16.14
N LYS A 174 12.83 -8.01 16.46
CA LYS A 174 14.16 -7.55 16.84
C LYS A 174 14.59 -8.50 17.95
N ARG A 175 15.55 -9.39 17.68
CA ARG A 175 16.13 -10.22 18.71
C ARG A 175 16.42 -9.26 19.85
N ALA A 176 15.75 -9.45 20.97
CA ALA A 176 16.08 -8.73 22.19
C ALA A 176 17.60 -8.85 22.36
N PRO A 177 18.32 -7.75 22.54
CA PRO A 177 19.74 -7.84 22.79
C PRO A 177 19.89 -8.80 23.98
N ALA A 178 20.58 -9.91 23.73
CA ALA A 178 20.88 -10.85 24.79
C ALA A 178 21.83 -10.13 25.76
N TYR A 179 21.27 -9.44 26.72
CA TYR A 179 22.05 -8.92 27.85
C TYR A 179 22.60 -10.12 28.62
N ARG A 180 23.87 -10.41 28.39
CA ARG A 180 24.60 -11.33 29.25
C ARG A 180 24.84 -10.54 30.54
N LEU A 181 24.17 -10.93 31.63
CA LEU A 181 24.51 -10.47 32.97
C LEU A 181 25.96 -10.90 33.20
N VAL A 182 26.87 -9.95 33.14
CA VAL A 182 28.24 -10.16 33.61
C VAL A 182 28.12 -10.10 35.11
N THR A 183 28.30 -11.27 35.77
CA THR A 183 28.50 -11.31 37.22
C THR A 183 29.76 -10.50 37.48
N VAL A 184 29.61 -9.32 38.07
CA VAL A 184 30.75 -8.57 38.60
C VAL A 184 31.36 -9.45 39.66
N GLY A 185 32.57 -9.94 39.38
CA GLY A 185 33.29 -10.83 40.31
C GLY A 185 33.30 -10.22 41.70
N GLU A 186 33.03 -11.07 42.66
CA GLU A 186 33.27 -10.76 44.07
C GLU A 186 34.67 -10.15 44.17
N PRO A 187 34.85 -9.02 44.90
CA PRO A 187 36.19 -8.43 45.10
C PRO A 187 37.10 -9.50 45.69
N ASP A 188 38.25 -9.67 45.08
CA ASP A 188 39.30 -10.57 45.59
C ASP A 188 39.49 -10.33 47.10
N PRO A 189 39.52 -11.40 47.93
CA PRO A 189 39.76 -11.24 49.36
C PRO A 189 41.13 -10.58 49.56
N GLU A 190 41.10 -9.50 50.31
CA GLU A 190 42.28 -8.71 50.68
C GLU A 190 43.38 -9.64 51.18
N PRO A 191 44.61 -9.58 50.66
CA PRO A 191 45.68 -10.46 51.08
C PRO A 191 45.96 -10.25 52.57
N ALA A 192 45.93 -11.36 53.32
CA ALA A 192 46.20 -11.39 54.79
C ALA A 192 47.53 -10.67 55.07
N PRO A 193 47.58 -9.86 56.14
CA PRO A 193 48.82 -9.19 56.52
C PRO A 193 49.90 -10.22 56.84
N GLY A 194 51.04 -10.14 56.17
CA GLY A 194 52.17 -11.01 56.34
C GLY A 194 52.75 -10.93 57.79
N PRO A 195 53.34 -12.00 58.25
CA PRO A 195 53.91 -12.01 59.58
C PRO A 195 55.05 -10.97 59.69
N GLY A 196 54.96 -10.17 60.74
CA GLY A 196 55.94 -9.15 61.07
C GLY A 196 57.36 -9.69 61.31
N PRO A 197 58.40 -8.87 61.08
CA PRO A 197 59.76 -9.37 61.28
C PRO A 197 60.01 -9.72 62.71
N GLU A 198 60.45 -10.97 62.89
CA GLU A 198 60.98 -11.41 64.21
C GLU A 198 62.25 -10.64 64.55
N GLU A 199 62.20 -9.89 65.63
CA GLU A 199 63.39 -9.27 66.24
C GLU A 199 64.27 -10.37 66.78
N SER A 200 65.46 -10.54 66.17
CA SER A 200 66.55 -11.33 66.72
C SER A 200 67.43 -10.44 67.59
N THR A 201 67.50 -10.78 68.87
CA THR A 201 68.44 -10.25 69.79
C THR A 201 69.83 -10.88 69.58
#